data_b9009bfab86502d629173c20b931141a
#
_entry.id   b9009bfab86502d629173c20b931141a
#
_cell.length_a   1.000
_cell.length_b   1.000
_cell.length_c   1.000
_cell.angle_alpha   90.00
_cell.angle_beta   90.00
_cell.angle_gamma   90.00
#
_symmetry.space_group_name_H-M   'P 1'
#
loop_
_entity.id
_entity.type
_entity.pdbx_description
1 polymer ?
#
loop_
_entity_poly.entity_id
_entity_poly.type
_entity_poly.pdbx_seq_one_letter_code
_entity_poly.pdbx_strand_id
1 'polypeptide(L)'
;MNTVGIIAEYNPFHNGHIHQIETIRARYPQARIIVLMSGSFTQRGCPAILDKWQRASHAVLGGASLVLELPAAFAVRSAQDFARGGVQLLSRLGVADGLAFGTESDGSLLAQAAQCIDSPDVQEALHRQIRQGKSYAAALSHALTEKTGLEEACFKKPNNILALEYIRSLKHLATHIRPLPCKRSGAAYHDNELCAHCSSAGAIRREFGQPSPREALLSNVLPPASLNALLKAWKNHALPQASLLFRPLLTCLSTLDAKALEGIYNINEGLENRLWKAAAHSRNLDELISESKSRRYPASRIQRLLIYVLLHLRRQDIRSFDACGPLYARILAFNSEGRSLLHEIKEKGTLPLVSKTSGFLHSADMKRPPQERSPLQNMLACDIRATELRSICLSDIAGRSDDFLRSPLYLR
;
A
#
# COMPACT_ATOMS: atom_id res chain seq x y z
N MET A 1 6.44 -0.45 -26.01
CA MET A 1 5.56 -0.50 -24.81
C MET A 1 4.84 0.83 -24.72
N ASN A 2 3.51 0.80 -24.74
CA ASN A 2 2.70 2.02 -24.79
C ASN A 2 2.17 2.45 -23.42
N THR A 3 1.98 1.48 -22.51
CA THR A 3 1.45 1.76 -21.20
C THR A 3 2.16 0.93 -20.14
N VAL A 4 2.72 1.61 -19.12
CA VAL A 4 3.45 0.99 -18.01
C VAL A 4 2.75 1.30 -16.70
N GLY A 5 2.44 0.26 -15.93
CA GLY A 5 1.91 0.36 -14.59
C GLY A 5 3.01 0.49 -13.53
N ILE A 6 2.72 1.20 -12.46
CA ILE A 6 3.52 1.25 -11.23
C ILE A 6 2.55 1.01 -10.07
N ILE A 7 2.90 0.15 -9.12
CA ILE A 7 2.15 -0.02 -7.87
C ILE A 7 2.97 0.64 -6.77
N ALA A 8 2.40 1.64 -6.08
CA ALA A 8 3.16 2.51 -5.18
C ALA A 8 2.35 2.98 -3.97
N GLU A 9 3.06 3.51 -2.97
CA GLU A 9 2.47 4.19 -1.80
C GLU A 9 2.60 5.71 -1.90
N TYR A 10 3.73 6.18 -2.43
CA TYR A 10 4.10 7.60 -2.51
C TYR A 10 3.90 8.34 -1.18
N ASN A 11 4.52 7.86 -0.15
CA ASN A 11 4.34 8.32 1.22
C ASN A 11 5.60 8.94 1.86
N PRO A 12 6.01 10.16 1.41
CA PRO A 12 5.48 10.99 0.31
C PRO A 12 6.04 10.61 -1.07
N PHE A 13 5.55 11.26 -2.12
CA PHE A 13 6.19 11.27 -3.43
C PHE A 13 7.50 12.06 -3.36
N HIS A 14 8.61 11.48 -3.82
CA HIS A 14 9.97 12.04 -3.70
C HIS A 14 10.81 11.81 -4.97
N ASN A 15 11.99 12.42 -5.06
CA ASN A 15 12.85 12.40 -6.27
C ASN A 15 13.20 10.98 -6.74
N GLY A 16 13.31 9.99 -5.84
CA GLY A 16 13.50 8.59 -6.24
C GLY A 16 12.32 8.01 -7.06
N HIS A 17 11.10 8.53 -6.88
CA HIS A 17 9.95 8.13 -7.68
C HIS A 17 9.96 8.83 -9.06
N ILE A 18 10.40 10.09 -9.12
CA ILE A 18 10.66 10.79 -10.40
C ILE A 18 11.69 10.00 -11.20
N HIS A 19 12.81 9.67 -10.59
CA HIS A 19 13.87 8.89 -11.25
C HIS A 19 13.36 7.55 -11.80
N GLN A 20 12.47 6.85 -11.08
CA GLN A 20 11.84 5.64 -11.61
C GLN A 20 11.02 5.92 -12.87
N ILE A 21 10.21 6.98 -12.86
CA ILE A 21 9.40 7.40 -14.02
C ILE A 21 10.29 7.78 -15.21
N GLU A 22 11.35 8.54 -14.96
CA GLU A 22 12.34 8.93 -15.98
C GLU A 22 13.08 7.73 -16.56
N THR A 23 13.44 6.75 -15.71
CA THR A 23 14.08 5.49 -16.17
C THR A 23 13.15 4.70 -17.10
N ILE A 24 11.85 4.68 -16.81
CA ILE A 24 10.86 4.04 -17.69
C ILE A 24 10.78 4.79 -19.01
N ARG A 25 10.69 6.12 -18.99
CA ARG A 25 10.60 6.95 -20.20
C ARG A 25 11.88 6.93 -21.03
N ALA A 26 13.05 6.88 -20.42
CA ALA A 26 14.31 6.71 -21.14
C ALA A 26 14.34 5.42 -21.97
N ARG A 27 13.74 4.33 -21.42
CA ARG A 27 13.65 3.04 -22.12
C ARG A 27 12.48 2.97 -23.10
N TYR A 28 11.37 3.65 -22.79
CA TYR A 28 10.12 3.65 -23.54
C TYR A 28 9.59 5.09 -23.66
N PRO A 29 10.12 5.92 -24.59
CA PRO A 29 9.84 7.36 -24.64
C PRO A 29 8.36 7.73 -24.79
N GLN A 30 7.58 6.86 -25.42
CA GLN A 30 6.14 7.08 -25.64
C GLN A 30 5.25 6.41 -24.58
N ALA A 31 5.85 5.85 -23.51
CA ALA A 31 5.09 5.16 -22.50
C ALA A 31 4.25 6.12 -21.65
N ARG A 32 2.94 5.87 -21.62
CA ARG A 32 2.02 6.49 -20.67
C ARG A 32 2.08 5.71 -19.35
N ILE A 33 2.11 6.41 -18.22
CA ILE A 33 2.34 5.81 -16.92
C ILE A 33 1.07 5.81 -16.08
N ILE A 34 0.59 4.60 -15.74
CA ILE A 34 -0.52 4.39 -14.80
C ILE A 34 0.06 4.05 -13.43
N VAL A 35 -0.34 4.78 -12.41
CA VAL A 35 0.02 4.49 -11.02
C VAL A 35 -1.20 3.92 -10.28
N LEU A 36 -1.03 2.74 -9.67
CA LEU A 36 -1.96 2.19 -8.69
C LEU A 36 -1.42 2.53 -7.31
N MET A 37 -2.06 3.48 -6.63
CA MET A 37 -1.55 4.05 -5.40
C MET A 37 -2.38 3.64 -4.20
N SER A 38 -1.73 3.19 -3.10
CA SER A 38 -2.42 2.97 -1.84
C SER A 38 -3.15 4.24 -1.38
N GLY A 39 -4.37 4.08 -0.89
CA GLY A 39 -5.20 5.18 -0.44
C GLY A 39 -4.71 5.82 0.86
N SER A 40 -5.56 5.84 1.89
CA SER A 40 -5.31 6.57 3.14
C SER A 40 -4.32 5.86 4.09
N PHE A 41 -4.08 4.57 3.90
CA PHE A 41 -3.10 3.79 4.66
C PHE A 41 -2.12 3.08 3.75
N THR A 42 -0.89 2.92 4.23
CA THR A 42 0.18 2.20 3.54
C THR A 42 0.04 0.68 3.72
N GLN A 43 0.82 -0.07 2.97
CA GLN A 43 0.91 -1.53 3.05
C GLN A 43 1.22 -2.02 4.48
N ARG A 44 1.96 -1.24 5.26
CA ARG A 44 2.32 -1.56 6.64
C ARG A 44 1.28 -1.13 7.69
N GLY A 45 0.17 -0.51 7.28
CA GLY A 45 -0.88 -0.03 8.18
C GLY A 45 -0.59 1.33 8.81
N CYS A 46 0.36 2.11 8.26
CA CYS A 46 0.58 3.49 8.71
C CYS A 46 -0.33 4.45 7.97
N PRO A 47 -0.87 5.50 8.62
CA PRO A 47 -1.57 6.56 7.91
C PRO A 47 -0.63 7.27 6.94
N ALA A 48 -1.12 7.55 5.73
CA ALA A 48 -0.35 8.25 4.72
C ALA A 48 -0.12 9.71 5.13
N ILE A 49 1.13 10.21 4.98
CA ILE A 49 1.55 11.53 5.47
C ILE A 49 0.74 12.68 4.88
N LEU A 50 0.36 12.58 3.60
CA LEU A 50 -0.57 13.49 2.92
C LEU A 50 -1.80 12.70 2.47
N ASP A 51 -2.91 13.39 2.18
CA ASP A 51 -4.10 12.74 1.65
C ASP A 51 -3.84 12.14 0.26
N LYS A 52 -4.71 11.24 -0.17
CA LYS A 52 -4.52 10.49 -1.42
C LYS A 52 -4.61 11.37 -2.67
N TRP A 53 -5.40 12.45 -2.66
CA TRP A 53 -5.51 13.35 -3.81
C TRP A 53 -4.26 14.21 -3.97
N GLN A 54 -3.70 14.73 -2.86
CA GLN A 54 -2.43 15.46 -2.88
C GLN A 54 -1.29 14.56 -3.38
N ARG A 55 -1.18 13.33 -2.88
CA ARG A 55 -0.14 12.39 -3.36
C ARG A 55 -0.34 12.02 -4.82
N ALA A 56 -1.57 11.85 -5.26
CA ALA A 56 -1.89 11.60 -6.66
C ALA A 56 -1.52 12.78 -7.57
N SER A 57 -1.82 14.02 -7.15
CA SER A 57 -1.41 15.21 -7.91
C SER A 57 0.10 15.33 -8.02
N HIS A 58 0.84 15.06 -6.93
CA HIS A 58 2.31 15.06 -6.96
C HIS A 58 2.87 14.00 -7.92
N ALA A 59 2.24 12.84 -7.99
CA ALA A 59 2.64 11.80 -8.93
C ALA A 59 2.40 12.22 -10.38
N VAL A 60 1.28 12.89 -10.69
CA VAL A 60 1.00 13.40 -12.04
C VAL A 60 1.97 14.52 -12.40
N LEU A 61 2.24 15.46 -11.48
CA LEU A 61 3.26 16.50 -11.68
C LEU A 61 4.67 15.92 -11.85
N GLY A 62 4.95 14.76 -11.24
CA GLY A 62 6.19 14.02 -11.38
C GLY A 62 6.24 13.11 -12.61
N GLY A 63 5.25 13.18 -13.51
CA GLY A 63 5.27 12.52 -14.82
C GLY A 63 4.35 11.29 -14.95
N ALA A 64 3.52 10.95 -13.96
CA ALA A 64 2.48 9.95 -14.16
C ALA A 64 1.35 10.50 -15.05
N SER A 65 0.78 9.67 -15.92
CA SER A 65 -0.35 10.07 -16.78
C SER A 65 -1.69 9.93 -16.04
N LEU A 66 -1.83 8.87 -15.25
CA LEU A 66 -3.07 8.51 -14.53
C LEU A 66 -2.73 7.89 -13.19
N VAL A 67 -3.42 8.32 -12.13
CA VAL A 67 -3.32 7.74 -10.79
C VAL A 67 -4.67 7.20 -10.36
N LEU A 68 -4.71 5.91 -10.06
CA LEU A 68 -5.86 5.18 -9.55
C LEU A 68 -5.61 4.73 -8.11
N GLU A 69 -6.65 4.66 -7.30
CA GLU A 69 -6.56 4.12 -5.94
C GLU A 69 -6.52 2.60 -5.97
N LEU A 70 -5.53 2.00 -5.31
CA LEU A 70 -5.55 0.59 -4.95
C LEU A 70 -6.46 0.43 -3.73
N PRO A 71 -7.56 -0.35 -3.81
CA PRO A 71 -8.51 -0.48 -2.70
C PRO A 71 -7.84 -0.89 -1.39
N ALA A 72 -8.25 -0.30 -0.28
CA ALA A 72 -7.69 -0.54 1.06
C ALA A 72 -7.70 -2.02 1.44
N ALA A 73 -8.69 -2.77 0.96
CA ALA A 73 -8.80 -4.22 1.11
C ALA A 73 -7.60 -4.99 0.54
N PHE A 74 -6.83 -4.42 -0.38
CA PHE A 74 -5.59 -4.96 -0.95
C PHE A 74 -4.36 -4.13 -0.55
N ALA A 75 -4.51 -2.82 -0.38
CA ALA A 75 -3.41 -1.93 -0.06
C ALA A 75 -2.83 -2.19 1.34
N VAL A 76 -3.67 -2.46 2.34
CA VAL A 76 -3.25 -2.71 3.73
C VAL A 76 -3.13 -4.22 3.98
N ARG A 77 -2.25 -4.90 3.23
CA ARG A 77 -2.12 -6.36 3.28
C ARG A 77 -0.64 -6.80 3.34
N SER A 78 -0.42 -8.11 3.34
CA SER A 78 0.92 -8.68 3.13
C SER A 78 1.50 -8.23 1.79
N ALA A 79 2.83 -8.36 1.58
CA ALA A 79 3.44 -8.09 0.28
C ALA A 79 2.82 -8.94 -0.84
N GLN A 80 2.52 -10.20 -0.54
CA GLN A 80 1.86 -11.15 -1.43
C GLN A 80 0.48 -10.64 -1.88
N ASP A 81 -0.39 -10.27 -0.93
CA ASP A 81 -1.75 -9.82 -1.23
C ASP A 81 -1.77 -8.43 -1.89
N PHE A 82 -0.86 -7.55 -1.46
CA PHE A 82 -0.68 -6.23 -2.06
C PHE A 82 -0.27 -6.34 -3.53
N ALA A 83 0.71 -7.20 -3.84
CA ALA A 83 1.16 -7.44 -5.20
C ALA A 83 0.04 -8.08 -6.04
N ARG A 84 -0.63 -9.11 -5.49
CA ARG A 84 -1.75 -9.78 -6.15
C ARG A 84 -2.87 -8.81 -6.51
N GLY A 85 -3.34 -8.03 -5.55
CA GLY A 85 -4.41 -7.04 -5.77
C GLY A 85 -4.03 -5.97 -6.78
N GLY A 86 -2.79 -5.45 -6.71
CA GLY A 86 -2.28 -4.47 -7.66
C GLY A 86 -2.16 -5.03 -9.10
N VAL A 87 -1.62 -6.25 -9.25
CA VAL A 87 -1.50 -6.92 -10.56
C VAL A 87 -2.88 -7.25 -11.14
N GLN A 88 -3.82 -7.73 -10.33
CA GLN A 88 -5.20 -7.97 -10.77
C GLN A 88 -5.89 -6.68 -11.24
N LEU A 89 -5.73 -5.59 -10.47
CA LEU A 89 -6.29 -4.29 -10.87
C LEU A 89 -5.69 -3.85 -12.20
N LEU A 90 -4.35 -3.87 -12.32
CA LEU A 90 -3.65 -3.44 -13.52
C LEU A 90 -4.07 -4.26 -14.76
N SER A 91 -4.17 -5.58 -14.62
CA SER A 91 -4.59 -6.49 -15.69
C SER A 91 -6.02 -6.17 -16.17
N ARG A 92 -6.94 -5.91 -15.24
CA ARG A 92 -8.34 -5.62 -15.54
C ARG A 92 -8.59 -4.25 -16.18
N LEU A 93 -7.59 -3.36 -16.18
CA LEU A 93 -7.66 -2.11 -16.94
C LEU A 93 -7.59 -2.36 -18.46
N GLY A 94 -7.02 -3.50 -18.90
CA GLY A 94 -6.99 -3.91 -20.31
C GLY A 94 -6.05 -3.11 -21.22
N VAL A 95 -5.18 -2.25 -20.64
CA VAL A 95 -4.32 -1.34 -21.42
C VAL A 95 -2.84 -1.41 -21.05
N ALA A 96 -2.47 -2.15 -20.01
CA ALA A 96 -1.09 -2.18 -19.50
C ALA A 96 -0.24 -3.23 -20.23
N ASP A 97 0.93 -2.84 -20.72
CA ASP A 97 1.93 -3.72 -21.36
C ASP A 97 3.03 -4.17 -20.40
N GLY A 98 3.30 -3.39 -19.35
CA GLY A 98 4.35 -3.66 -18.39
C GLY A 98 4.02 -3.18 -16.99
N LEU A 99 4.66 -3.81 -15.98
CA LEU A 99 4.65 -3.39 -14.59
C LEU A 99 6.08 -3.07 -14.15
N ALA A 100 6.33 -1.80 -13.84
CA ALA A 100 7.61 -1.33 -13.32
C ALA A 100 7.63 -1.31 -11.80
N PHE A 101 8.70 -1.83 -11.21
CA PHE A 101 8.90 -1.86 -9.76
C PHE A 101 10.37 -1.72 -9.38
N GLY A 102 10.62 -1.09 -8.22
CA GLY A 102 11.98 -0.91 -7.71
C GLY A 102 12.57 -2.20 -7.16
N THR A 103 13.88 -2.43 -7.42
CA THR A 103 14.65 -3.53 -6.84
C THR A 103 15.91 -3.00 -6.17
N GLU A 104 16.38 -3.68 -5.11
CA GLU A 104 17.64 -3.38 -4.43
C GLU A 104 18.76 -4.33 -4.86
N SER A 105 18.39 -5.40 -5.55
CA SER A 105 19.30 -6.39 -6.16
C SER A 105 19.07 -6.45 -7.66
N ASP A 106 19.90 -7.24 -8.35
CA ASP A 106 19.73 -7.45 -9.79
C ASP A 106 18.36 -8.06 -10.11
N GLY A 107 17.64 -7.44 -11.05
CA GLY A 107 16.30 -7.88 -11.43
C GLY A 107 16.26 -9.25 -12.11
N SER A 108 17.33 -9.67 -12.78
CA SER A 108 17.42 -10.99 -13.42
C SER A 108 17.52 -12.10 -12.40
N LEU A 109 18.30 -11.90 -11.33
CA LEU A 109 18.40 -12.85 -10.22
C LEU A 109 17.05 -12.99 -9.49
N LEU A 110 16.34 -11.87 -9.27
CA LEU A 110 15.01 -11.91 -8.67
C LEU A 110 13.99 -12.61 -9.57
N ALA A 111 14.08 -12.43 -10.89
CA ALA A 111 13.22 -13.12 -11.85
C ALA A 111 13.45 -14.65 -11.83
N GLN A 112 14.70 -15.10 -11.78
CA GLN A 112 15.02 -16.52 -11.63
C GLN A 112 14.49 -17.08 -10.31
N ALA A 113 14.72 -16.38 -9.19
CA ALA A 113 14.22 -16.79 -7.89
C ALA A 113 12.68 -16.86 -7.86
N ALA A 114 12.00 -15.90 -8.48
CA ALA A 114 10.53 -15.88 -8.55
C ALA A 114 9.95 -17.08 -9.32
N GLN A 115 10.67 -17.61 -10.31
CA GLN A 115 10.24 -18.82 -11.03
C GLN A 115 10.21 -20.06 -10.14
N CYS A 116 11.06 -20.10 -9.12
CA CYS A 116 11.18 -21.23 -8.19
C CYS A 116 10.18 -21.16 -7.03
N ILE A 117 9.52 -20.01 -6.76
CA ILE A 117 8.68 -19.84 -5.56
C ILE A 117 7.61 -20.94 -5.46
N ASP A 118 6.98 -21.30 -6.57
CA ASP A 118 5.87 -22.26 -6.59
C ASP A 118 6.36 -23.72 -6.82
N SER A 119 7.66 -23.97 -6.86
CA SER A 119 8.18 -25.33 -6.97
C SER A 119 7.90 -26.12 -5.69
N PRO A 120 7.64 -27.46 -5.80
CA PRO A 120 7.26 -28.27 -4.64
C PRO A 120 8.28 -28.22 -3.49
N ASP A 121 9.56 -28.24 -3.81
CA ASP A 121 10.66 -28.18 -2.85
C ASP A 121 10.72 -26.84 -2.09
N VAL A 122 10.53 -25.70 -2.78
CA VAL A 122 10.46 -24.37 -2.13
C VAL A 122 9.21 -24.27 -1.25
N GLN A 123 8.06 -24.78 -1.72
CA GLN A 123 6.83 -24.78 -0.93
C GLN A 123 6.94 -25.68 0.31
N GLU A 124 7.57 -26.83 0.19
CA GLU A 124 7.83 -27.70 1.35
C GLU A 124 8.76 -27.05 2.37
N ALA A 125 9.88 -26.47 1.90
CA ALA A 125 10.79 -25.72 2.76
C ALA A 125 10.09 -24.52 3.44
N LEU A 126 9.29 -23.76 2.70
CA LEU A 126 8.49 -22.65 3.20
C LEU A 126 7.54 -23.13 4.32
N HIS A 127 6.76 -24.18 4.09
CA HIS A 127 5.84 -24.74 5.08
C HIS A 127 6.57 -25.27 6.33
N ARG A 128 7.72 -25.92 6.16
CA ARG A 128 8.57 -26.37 7.25
C ARG A 128 8.99 -25.20 8.16
N GLN A 129 9.46 -24.10 7.55
CA GLN A 129 9.88 -22.90 8.28
C GLN A 129 8.72 -22.17 8.98
N ILE A 130 7.53 -22.13 8.37
CA ILE A 130 6.32 -21.56 8.99
C ILE A 130 5.90 -22.40 10.21
N ARG A 131 5.94 -23.73 10.12
CA ARG A 131 5.66 -24.60 11.26
C ARG A 131 6.62 -24.40 12.43
N GLN A 132 7.87 -24.01 12.13
CA GLN A 132 8.86 -23.63 13.16
C GLN A 132 8.66 -22.22 13.73
N GLY A 133 7.55 -21.55 13.38
CA GLY A 133 7.18 -20.24 13.92
C GLY A 133 7.83 -19.04 13.23
N LYS A 134 8.46 -19.20 12.04
CA LYS A 134 8.93 -18.06 11.25
C LYS A 134 7.76 -17.31 10.58
N SER A 135 7.93 -16.01 10.35
CA SER A 135 7.01 -15.26 9.51
C SER A 135 7.12 -15.72 8.05
N TYR A 136 6.07 -15.52 7.24
CA TYR A 136 6.08 -15.87 5.80
C TYR A 136 7.30 -15.30 5.06
N ALA A 137 7.60 -14.01 5.23
CA ALA A 137 8.74 -13.37 4.56
C ALA A 137 10.09 -14.02 4.95
N ALA A 138 10.30 -14.32 6.23
CA ALA A 138 11.51 -14.98 6.70
C ALA A 138 11.59 -16.43 6.22
N ALA A 139 10.46 -17.13 6.17
CA ALA A 139 10.38 -18.51 5.69
C ALA A 139 10.64 -18.58 4.18
N LEU A 140 10.06 -17.68 3.38
CA LEU A 140 10.30 -17.58 1.94
C LEU A 140 11.75 -17.22 1.62
N SER A 141 12.32 -16.25 2.34
CA SER A 141 13.74 -15.88 2.20
C SER A 141 14.66 -17.09 2.38
N HIS A 142 14.43 -17.86 3.45
CA HIS A 142 15.21 -19.06 3.73
C HIS A 142 15.03 -20.12 2.64
N ALA A 143 13.78 -20.41 2.23
CA ALA A 143 13.50 -21.43 1.22
C ALA A 143 14.12 -21.07 -0.16
N LEU A 144 14.09 -19.80 -0.53
CA LEU A 144 14.72 -19.34 -1.78
C LEU A 144 16.24 -19.37 -1.69
N THR A 145 16.85 -19.04 -0.56
CA THR A 145 18.30 -19.18 -0.34
C THR A 145 18.72 -20.64 -0.50
N GLU A 146 18.01 -21.57 0.14
CA GLU A 146 18.26 -23.01 0.04
C GLU A 146 18.17 -23.52 -1.42
N LYS A 147 17.19 -23.01 -2.20
CA LYS A 147 16.96 -23.41 -3.59
C LYS A 147 17.93 -22.77 -4.59
N THR A 148 18.24 -21.50 -4.43
CA THR A 148 18.96 -20.72 -5.45
C THR A 148 20.44 -20.55 -5.17
N GLY A 149 20.89 -20.79 -3.92
CA GLY A 149 22.26 -20.51 -3.48
C GLY A 149 22.57 -19.01 -3.34
N LEU A 150 21.61 -18.13 -3.58
CA LEU A 150 21.81 -16.69 -3.41
C LEU A 150 21.79 -16.31 -1.93
N GLU A 151 22.47 -15.22 -1.59
CA GLU A 151 22.52 -14.72 -0.21
C GLU A 151 21.13 -14.40 0.34
N GLU A 152 20.85 -14.85 1.56
CA GLU A 152 19.57 -14.59 2.23
C GLU A 152 19.26 -13.09 2.39
N ALA A 153 20.29 -12.25 2.50
CA ALA A 153 20.18 -10.80 2.53
C ALA A 153 19.47 -10.23 1.29
N CYS A 154 19.64 -10.87 0.13
CA CYS A 154 18.94 -10.48 -1.10
C CYS A 154 17.42 -10.57 -0.94
N PHE A 155 16.93 -11.62 -0.28
CA PHE A 155 15.50 -11.89 -0.11
C PHE A 155 14.88 -11.23 1.13
N LYS A 156 15.69 -10.62 2.01
CA LYS A 156 15.21 -9.88 3.19
C LYS A 156 14.90 -8.40 2.91
N LYS A 157 15.39 -7.87 1.79
CA LYS A 157 15.16 -6.48 1.40
C LYS A 157 13.70 -6.25 0.99
N PRO A 158 13.02 -5.22 1.54
CA PRO A 158 11.58 -5.03 1.35
C PRO A 158 11.13 -4.88 -0.10
N ASN A 159 11.90 -4.15 -0.94
CA ASN A 159 11.53 -3.99 -2.35
C ASN A 159 11.78 -5.28 -3.15
N ASN A 160 12.78 -6.07 -2.78
CA ASN A 160 13.01 -7.37 -3.40
C ASN A 160 11.90 -8.37 -3.08
N ILE A 161 11.38 -8.36 -1.83
CA ILE A 161 10.20 -9.17 -1.45
C ILE A 161 8.99 -8.79 -2.31
N LEU A 162 8.74 -7.50 -2.49
CA LEU A 162 7.65 -7.03 -3.35
C LEU A 162 7.91 -7.39 -4.82
N ALA A 163 9.15 -7.25 -5.32
CA ALA A 163 9.51 -7.62 -6.68
C ALA A 163 9.23 -9.11 -6.97
N LEU A 164 9.60 -10.00 -6.05
CA LEU A 164 9.31 -11.43 -6.15
C LEU A 164 7.81 -11.70 -6.25
N GLU A 165 7.01 -11.05 -5.39
CA GLU A 165 5.56 -11.23 -5.38
C GLU A 165 4.88 -10.59 -6.60
N TYR A 166 5.40 -9.49 -7.15
CA TYR A 166 4.93 -8.94 -8.43
C TYR A 166 5.20 -9.91 -9.59
N ILE A 167 6.42 -10.43 -9.71
CA ILE A 167 6.78 -11.38 -10.78
C ILE A 167 5.92 -12.64 -10.67
N ARG A 168 5.76 -13.18 -9.46
CA ARG A 168 4.89 -14.32 -9.18
C ARG A 168 3.44 -14.04 -9.58
N SER A 169 2.90 -12.88 -9.18
CA SER A 169 1.52 -12.50 -9.49
C SER A 169 1.31 -12.29 -10.99
N LEU A 170 2.28 -11.69 -11.70
CA LEU A 170 2.23 -11.54 -13.16
C LEU A 170 2.18 -12.90 -13.85
N LYS A 171 3.01 -13.85 -13.43
CA LYS A 171 3.03 -15.22 -13.98
C LYS A 171 1.67 -15.91 -13.89
N HIS A 172 0.94 -15.72 -12.79
CA HIS A 172 -0.32 -16.43 -12.56
C HIS A 172 -1.56 -15.69 -13.05
N LEU A 173 -1.54 -14.34 -13.09
CA LEU A 173 -2.74 -13.54 -13.25
C LEU A 173 -2.73 -12.62 -14.47
N ALA A 174 -1.56 -12.34 -15.04
CA ALA A 174 -1.42 -11.32 -16.07
C ALA A 174 -0.19 -11.57 -16.96
N THR A 175 -0.11 -12.73 -17.59
CA THR A 175 1.05 -13.15 -18.40
C THR A 175 1.37 -12.23 -19.57
N HIS A 176 0.38 -11.41 -20.02
CA HIS A 176 0.57 -10.39 -21.05
C HIS A 176 1.31 -9.13 -20.56
N ILE A 177 1.38 -8.89 -19.24
CA ILE A 177 2.06 -7.75 -18.65
C ILE A 177 3.51 -8.15 -18.34
N ARG A 178 4.48 -7.45 -18.92
CA ARG A 178 5.91 -7.72 -18.73
C ARG A 178 6.43 -7.13 -17.42
N PRO A 179 7.20 -7.88 -16.61
CA PRO A 179 7.91 -7.30 -15.45
C PRO A 179 9.04 -6.39 -15.91
N LEU A 180 9.14 -5.20 -15.31
CA LEU A 180 10.15 -4.19 -15.58
C LEU A 180 10.87 -3.82 -14.27
N PRO A 181 11.86 -4.60 -13.82
CA PRO A 181 12.63 -4.26 -12.65
C PRO A 181 13.47 -3.00 -12.91
N CYS A 182 13.36 -2.02 -12.02
CA CYS A 182 14.13 -0.79 -12.01
C CYS A 182 15.09 -0.85 -10.80
N LYS A 183 16.39 -0.96 -11.05
CA LYS A 183 17.38 -0.94 -9.96
C LYS A 183 17.36 0.41 -9.28
N ARG A 184 17.17 0.43 -7.97
CA ARG A 184 17.22 1.66 -7.19
C ARG A 184 18.66 2.16 -7.08
N SER A 185 18.86 3.41 -7.45
CA SER A 185 20.11 4.12 -7.18
C SER A 185 19.96 4.89 -5.86
N GLY A 186 20.91 4.73 -4.93
CA GLY A 186 20.99 5.51 -3.70
C GLY A 186 20.74 4.72 -2.40
N ALA A 187 20.35 5.46 -1.32
CA ALA A 187 20.26 4.97 0.04
C ALA A 187 19.44 3.68 0.19
N ALA A 188 19.93 2.75 0.99
CA ALA A 188 19.21 1.53 1.35
C ALA A 188 17.90 1.87 2.06
N TYR A 189 16.90 1.02 1.96
CA TYR A 189 15.57 1.21 2.57
C TYR A 189 15.61 1.49 4.08
N HIS A 190 16.67 1.06 4.75
CA HIS A 190 16.89 1.22 6.19
C HIS A 190 17.75 2.43 6.56
N ASP A 191 18.24 3.21 5.58
CA ASP A 191 18.98 4.43 5.91
C ASP A 191 18.04 5.40 6.60
N ASN A 192 18.34 5.61 7.88
CA ASN A 192 17.54 6.42 8.79
C ASN A 192 17.81 7.90 8.64
N GLU A 193 18.87 8.28 7.93
CA GLU A 193 19.32 9.65 7.78
C GLU A 193 18.95 10.22 6.40
N LEU A 194 18.70 11.53 6.37
CA LEU A 194 18.55 12.28 5.12
C LEU A 194 19.94 12.42 4.50
N CYS A 195 20.15 11.78 3.35
CA CYS A 195 21.33 11.97 2.52
C CYS A 195 21.06 13.04 1.46
N ALA A 196 22.09 13.82 1.10
CA ALA A 196 21.96 14.99 0.22
C ALA A 196 21.37 14.67 -1.18
N HIS A 197 21.47 13.42 -1.65
CA HIS A 197 21.06 13.07 -3.01
C HIS A 197 20.05 11.93 -3.11
N CYS A 198 19.80 11.18 -2.01
CA CYS A 198 18.91 10.03 -2.06
C CYS A 198 18.40 9.66 -0.66
N SER A 199 17.12 9.84 -0.41
CA SER A 199 16.54 9.52 0.90
C SER A 199 15.33 8.61 0.75
N SER A 200 15.14 7.72 1.73
CA SER A 200 13.96 6.89 1.79
C SER A 200 12.73 7.69 2.23
N ALA A 201 11.54 7.31 1.80
CA ALA A 201 10.30 7.91 2.30
C ALA A 201 10.18 7.84 3.84
N GLY A 202 10.80 6.83 4.47
CA GLY A 202 10.89 6.70 5.92
C GLY A 202 11.73 7.81 6.57
N ALA A 203 12.91 8.11 6.00
CA ALA A 203 13.78 9.18 6.47
C ALA A 203 13.09 10.56 6.36
N ILE A 204 12.42 10.80 5.22
CA ILE A 204 11.65 12.03 5.01
C ILE A 204 10.54 12.19 6.07
N ARG A 205 9.77 11.13 6.35
CA ARG A 205 8.72 11.20 7.38
C ARG A 205 9.29 11.44 8.79
N ARG A 206 10.43 10.85 9.13
CA ARG A 206 11.09 11.10 10.42
C ARG A 206 11.56 12.54 10.56
N GLU A 207 12.05 13.13 9.48
CA GLU A 207 12.43 14.53 9.48
C GLU A 207 11.27 15.47 9.80
N PHE A 208 10.08 15.22 9.23
CA PHE A 208 8.86 15.97 9.56
C PHE A 208 8.32 15.68 10.97
N GLY A 209 8.81 14.68 11.66
CA GLY A 209 8.56 14.43 13.07
C GLY A 209 9.45 15.23 14.02
N GLN A 210 10.46 15.96 13.50
CA GLN A 210 11.33 16.81 14.29
C GLN A 210 10.68 18.17 14.59
N PRO A 211 11.06 18.83 15.68
CA PRO A 211 10.57 20.17 16.03
C PRO A 211 10.85 21.23 14.96
N SER A 212 11.90 21.04 14.15
CA SER A 212 12.29 21.93 13.04
C SER A 212 12.84 21.09 11.89
N PRO A 213 12.04 20.76 10.88
CA PRO A 213 12.50 20.02 9.71
C PRO A 213 13.56 20.80 8.93
N ARG A 214 14.62 20.12 8.51
CA ARG A 214 15.75 20.72 7.75
C ARG A 214 15.34 20.94 6.29
N GLU A 215 14.71 22.07 6.00
CA GLU A 215 14.15 22.39 4.67
C GLU A 215 15.20 22.32 3.56
N ALA A 216 16.43 22.79 3.81
CA ALA A 216 17.54 22.73 2.85
C ALA A 216 17.91 21.30 2.42
N LEU A 217 17.82 20.31 3.33
CA LEU A 217 18.04 18.90 2.97
C LEU A 217 16.81 18.29 2.29
N LEU A 218 15.61 18.67 2.74
CA LEU A 218 14.36 18.20 2.16
C LEU A 218 14.19 18.65 0.71
N SER A 219 14.63 19.86 0.34
CA SER A 219 14.58 20.38 -1.01
C SER A 219 15.41 19.58 -2.01
N ASN A 220 16.46 18.90 -1.56
CA ASN A 220 17.31 18.07 -2.42
C ASN A 220 16.64 16.71 -2.75
N VAL A 221 15.69 16.25 -1.94
CA VAL A 221 15.10 14.91 -2.03
C VAL A 221 13.61 14.90 -2.36
N LEU A 222 12.95 16.05 -2.27
CA LEU A 222 11.53 16.22 -2.58
C LEU A 222 11.33 17.15 -3.78
N PRO A 223 10.42 16.83 -4.69
CA PRO A 223 9.99 17.79 -5.69
C PRO A 223 9.24 18.97 -5.03
N PRO A 224 9.28 20.18 -5.62
CA PRO A 224 8.72 21.40 -5.01
C PRO A 224 7.28 21.26 -4.54
N ALA A 225 6.42 20.61 -5.33
CA ALA A 225 5.02 20.41 -4.96
C ALA A 225 4.87 19.57 -3.67
N SER A 226 5.65 18.49 -3.53
CA SER A 226 5.64 17.65 -2.34
C SER A 226 6.21 18.37 -1.13
N LEU A 227 7.31 19.09 -1.29
CA LEU A 227 7.96 19.86 -0.22
C LEU A 227 6.99 20.93 0.31
N ASN A 228 6.42 21.75 -0.56
CA ASN A 228 5.51 22.83 -0.18
C ASN A 228 4.26 22.30 0.55
N ALA A 229 3.68 21.21 0.06
CA ALA A 229 2.53 20.58 0.70
C ALA A 229 2.86 20.04 2.10
N LEU A 230 4.02 19.40 2.26
CA LEU A 230 4.47 18.86 3.54
C LEU A 230 4.82 19.95 4.53
N LEU A 231 5.53 21.00 4.12
CA LEU A 231 5.84 22.16 4.97
C LEU A 231 4.57 22.88 5.41
N LYS A 232 3.60 23.07 4.50
CA LYS A 232 2.30 23.65 4.84
C LYS A 232 1.56 22.78 5.86
N ALA A 233 1.51 21.46 5.65
CA ALA A 233 0.86 20.54 6.56
C ALA A 233 1.56 20.51 7.93
N TRP A 234 2.89 20.55 7.96
CA TRP A 234 3.67 20.59 9.20
C TRP A 234 3.42 21.89 9.97
N LYS A 235 3.51 23.08 9.32
CA LYS A 235 3.23 24.39 9.93
C LYS A 235 1.82 24.49 10.52
N ASN A 236 0.86 23.82 9.90
CA ASN A 236 -0.53 23.82 10.33
C ASN A 236 -0.89 22.65 11.27
N HIS A 237 0.10 21.90 11.76
CA HIS A 237 -0.11 20.69 12.58
C HIS A 237 -1.06 19.66 11.95
N ALA A 238 -1.14 19.62 10.62
CA ALA A 238 -2.03 18.76 9.82
C ALA A 238 -1.33 17.48 9.31
N LEU A 239 -0.17 17.12 9.85
CA LEU A 239 0.45 15.81 9.60
C LEU A 239 -0.19 14.74 10.48
N PRO A 240 -0.45 13.52 9.95
CA PRO A 240 -1.10 12.47 10.71
C PRO A 240 -0.19 11.89 11.80
N GLN A 241 -0.75 11.69 12.97
CA GLN A 241 -0.11 11.05 14.12
C GLN A 241 -0.78 9.69 14.37
N ALA A 242 -0.06 8.60 14.10
CA ALA A 242 -0.57 7.24 14.31
C ALA A 242 -0.96 6.97 15.78
N SER A 243 -0.30 7.65 16.73
CA SER A 243 -0.60 7.57 18.16
C SER A 243 -2.05 7.91 18.51
N LEU A 244 -2.70 8.77 17.72
CA LEU A 244 -4.11 9.14 17.92
C LEU A 244 -5.09 7.96 17.68
N LEU A 245 -4.65 6.89 17.01
CA LEU A 245 -5.43 5.67 16.86
C LEU A 245 -5.49 4.83 18.15
N PHE A 246 -4.65 5.12 19.15
CA PHE A 246 -4.58 4.30 20.36
C PHE A 246 -5.91 4.26 21.12
N ARG A 247 -6.53 5.42 21.37
CA ARG A 247 -7.81 5.48 22.09
C ARG A 247 -8.97 4.76 21.35
N PRO A 248 -9.19 5.00 20.05
CA PRO A 248 -10.17 4.22 19.28
C PRO A 248 -9.89 2.71 19.32
N LEU A 249 -8.62 2.31 19.25
CA LEU A 249 -8.24 0.89 19.38
C LEU A 249 -8.60 0.31 20.73
N LEU A 250 -8.29 1.02 21.84
CA LEU A 250 -8.68 0.57 23.19
C LEU A 250 -10.19 0.42 23.28
N THR A 251 -10.97 1.39 22.76
CA THR A 251 -12.44 1.30 22.73
C THR A 251 -12.89 0.04 22.01
N CYS A 252 -12.38 -0.22 20.80
CA CYS A 252 -12.74 -1.43 20.05
C CYS A 252 -12.35 -2.71 20.80
N LEU A 253 -11.12 -2.78 21.34
CA LEU A 253 -10.62 -3.96 22.04
C LEU A 253 -11.35 -4.21 23.37
N SER A 254 -11.86 -3.17 24.04
CA SER A 254 -12.62 -3.29 25.29
C SER A 254 -14.10 -3.64 25.08
N THR A 255 -14.65 -3.36 23.89
CA THR A 255 -16.10 -3.54 23.62
C THR A 255 -16.41 -4.76 22.75
N LEU A 256 -15.43 -5.25 21.96
CA LEU A 256 -15.59 -6.47 21.17
C LEU A 256 -15.43 -7.70 22.07
N ASP A 257 -16.36 -8.63 21.95
CA ASP A 257 -16.20 -9.96 22.55
C ASP A 257 -15.19 -10.83 21.79
N ALA A 258 -14.81 -11.97 22.38
CA ALA A 258 -13.83 -12.88 21.80
C ALA A 258 -14.19 -13.31 20.37
N LYS A 259 -15.45 -13.67 20.16
CA LYS A 259 -15.96 -14.17 18.86
C LYS A 259 -15.94 -13.07 17.79
N ALA A 260 -16.32 -11.85 18.15
CA ALA A 260 -16.25 -10.70 17.26
C ALA A 260 -14.80 -10.38 16.88
N LEU A 261 -13.88 -10.42 17.84
CA LEU A 261 -12.46 -10.16 17.61
C LEU A 261 -11.82 -11.27 16.76
N GLU A 262 -12.10 -12.54 17.03
CA GLU A 262 -11.68 -13.66 16.16
C GLU A 262 -12.24 -13.57 14.74
N GLY A 263 -13.41 -12.95 14.56
CA GLY A 263 -14.02 -12.68 13.27
C GLY A 263 -13.24 -11.68 12.42
N ILE A 264 -12.38 -10.85 13.02
CA ILE A 264 -11.52 -9.90 12.30
C ILE A 264 -10.46 -10.66 11.50
N TYR A 265 -10.20 -10.17 10.30
CA TYR A 265 -9.20 -10.78 9.41
C TYR A 265 -7.83 -10.86 10.08
N ASN A 266 -7.19 -12.02 9.94
CA ASN A 266 -5.84 -12.31 10.43
C ASN A 266 -5.68 -12.41 11.97
N ILE A 267 -6.76 -12.34 12.73
CA ILE A 267 -6.75 -12.70 14.16
C ILE A 267 -7.04 -14.20 14.27
N ASN A 268 -6.06 -14.97 14.69
CA ASN A 268 -6.13 -16.43 14.85
C ASN A 268 -5.12 -16.90 15.90
N GLU A 269 -5.25 -18.15 16.33
CA GLU A 269 -4.26 -18.84 17.16
C GLU A 269 -4.00 -18.15 18.51
N GLY A 270 -5.03 -17.62 19.17
CA GLY A 270 -4.93 -16.97 20.48
C GLY A 270 -4.40 -15.55 20.44
N LEU A 271 -4.29 -14.93 19.24
CA LEU A 271 -3.84 -13.55 19.10
C LEU A 271 -4.85 -12.55 19.69
N GLU A 272 -6.15 -12.88 19.72
CA GLU A 272 -7.20 -12.11 20.40
C GLU A 272 -6.88 -11.95 21.89
N ASN A 273 -6.50 -13.02 22.58
CA ASN A 273 -6.13 -12.99 24.00
C ASN A 273 -4.87 -12.16 24.25
N ARG A 274 -3.89 -12.24 23.32
CA ARG A 274 -2.67 -11.43 23.40
C ARG A 274 -2.98 -9.95 23.24
N LEU A 275 -3.84 -9.59 22.30
CA LEU A 275 -4.27 -8.19 22.08
C LEU A 275 -5.00 -7.65 23.32
N TRP A 276 -5.89 -8.41 23.93
CA TRP A 276 -6.57 -7.99 25.15
C TRP A 276 -5.61 -7.77 26.32
N LYS A 277 -4.69 -8.71 26.55
CA LYS A 277 -3.67 -8.57 27.59
C LYS A 277 -2.80 -7.34 27.33
N ALA A 278 -2.35 -7.14 26.09
CA ALA A 278 -1.57 -5.98 25.71
C ALA A 278 -2.37 -4.67 25.92
N ALA A 279 -3.64 -4.62 25.47
CA ALA A 279 -4.50 -3.45 25.62
C ALA A 279 -4.74 -3.06 27.10
N ALA A 280 -4.83 -4.05 28.02
CA ALA A 280 -5.03 -3.79 29.44
C ALA A 280 -3.85 -3.09 30.13
N HIS A 281 -2.63 -3.21 29.58
CA HIS A 281 -1.40 -2.69 30.21
C HIS A 281 -0.71 -1.59 29.43
N SER A 282 -1.01 -1.45 28.13
CA SER A 282 -0.36 -0.46 27.27
C SER A 282 -0.87 0.95 27.54
N ARG A 283 0.04 1.91 27.52
CA ARG A 283 -0.23 3.35 27.71
C ARG A 283 -0.27 4.13 26.40
N ASN A 284 0.25 3.56 25.33
CA ASN A 284 0.34 4.16 24.00
C ASN A 284 0.36 3.07 22.92
N LEU A 285 0.30 3.50 21.66
CA LEU A 285 0.24 2.61 20.50
C LEU A 285 1.51 1.74 20.35
N ASP A 286 2.69 2.30 20.64
CA ASP A 286 3.96 1.61 20.48
C ASP A 286 4.10 0.48 21.52
N GLU A 287 3.66 0.71 22.76
CA GLU A 287 3.57 -0.32 23.78
C GLU A 287 2.57 -1.41 23.37
N LEU A 288 1.37 -1.05 22.89
CA LEU A 288 0.39 -2.02 22.41
C LEU A 288 0.96 -2.92 21.31
N ILE A 289 1.66 -2.34 20.34
CA ILE A 289 2.34 -3.08 19.28
C ILE A 289 3.44 -3.97 19.84
N SER A 290 4.26 -3.43 20.75
CA SER A 290 5.40 -4.13 21.33
C SER A 290 4.98 -5.35 22.16
N GLU A 291 3.94 -5.21 22.99
CA GLU A 291 3.39 -6.30 23.82
C GLU A 291 2.65 -7.36 22.99
N SER A 292 2.05 -6.93 21.87
CA SER A 292 1.33 -7.83 20.98
C SER A 292 2.24 -8.63 20.05
N LYS A 293 3.46 -8.16 19.74
CA LYS A 293 4.38 -8.82 18.81
C LYS A 293 4.94 -10.13 19.36
N SER A 294 5.28 -11.02 18.43
CA SER A 294 6.01 -12.27 18.71
C SER A 294 6.89 -12.64 17.51
N ARG A 295 7.68 -13.71 17.62
CA ARG A 295 8.47 -14.23 16.50
C ARG A 295 7.62 -14.49 15.24
N ARG A 296 6.40 -15.01 15.43
CA ARG A 296 5.43 -15.30 14.36
C ARG A 296 4.66 -14.06 13.91
N TYR A 297 4.47 -13.08 14.79
CA TYR A 297 3.70 -11.86 14.57
C TYR A 297 4.60 -10.62 14.69
N PRO A 298 5.37 -10.27 13.64
CA PRO A 298 6.22 -9.08 13.65
C PRO A 298 5.39 -7.79 13.73
N ALA A 299 6.02 -6.69 14.17
CA ALA A 299 5.37 -5.40 14.39
C ALA A 299 4.52 -4.94 13.19
N SER A 300 5.02 -5.07 11.96
CA SER A 300 4.27 -4.67 10.76
C SER A 300 3.00 -5.50 10.52
N ARG A 301 2.97 -6.76 10.98
CA ARG A 301 1.75 -7.58 10.94
C ARG A 301 0.75 -7.13 12.00
N ILE A 302 1.22 -6.81 13.21
CA ILE A 302 0.37 -6.26 14.29
C ILE A 302 -0.20 -4.90 13.86
N GLN A 303 0.61 -3.99 13.31
CA GLN A 303 0.14 -2.70 12.82
C GLN A 303 -1.03 -2.85 11.83
N ARG A 304 -0.88 -3.70 10.80
CA ARG A 304 -1.98 -3.97 9.86
C ARG A 304 -3.23 -4.51 10.55
N LEU A 305 -3.04 -5.45 11.48
CA LEU A 305 -4.13 -6.07 12.21
C LEU A 305 -4.90 -5.04 13.04
N LEU A 306 -4.23 -4.10 13.69
CA LEU A 306 -4.89 -3.01 14.42
C LEU A 306 -5.74 -2.13 13.48
N ILE A 307 -5.28 -1.90 12.24
CA ILE A 307 -6.10 -1.21 11.22
C ILE A 307 -7.31 -2.07 10.83
N TYR A 308 -7.19 -3.40 10.74
CA TYR A 308 -8.35 -4.27 10.45
C TYR A 308 -9.39 -4.22 11.58
N VAL A 309 -8.95 -4.14 12.84
CA VAL A 309 -9.86 -3.94 13.99
C VAL A 309 -10.65 -2.65 13.82
N LEU A 310 -9.97 -1.52 13.55
CA LEU A 310 -10.61 -0.21 13.38
C LEU A 310 -11.53 -0.14 12.15
N LEU A 311 -11.17 -0.81 11.07
CA LEU A 311 -11.98 -0.89 9.84
C LEU A 311 -13.12 -1.91 9.96
N HIS A 312 -13.18 -2.69 11.03
CA HIS A 312 -14.06 -3.85 11.19
C HIS A 312 -13.99 -4.80 9.98
N LEU A 313 -12.77 -5.04 9.49
CA LEU A 313 -12.53 -5.85 8.31
C LEU A 313 -12.59 -7.33 8.69
N ARG A 314 -13.70 -7.99 8.38
CA ARG A 314 -13.96 -9.36 8.78
C ARG A 314 -13.29 -10.36 7.85
N ARG A 315 -13.05 -11.56 8.36
CA ARG A 315 -12.48 -12.67 7.58
C ARG A 315 -13.35 -13.03 6.38
N GLN A 316 -14.66 -12.99 6.52
CA GLN A 316 -15.60 -13.24 5.41
C GLN A 316 -15.53 -12.18 4.31
N ASP A 317 -15.37 -10.89 4.69
CA ASP A 317 -15.26 -9.79 3.72
C ASP A 317 -14.00 -9.97 2.87
N ILE A 318 -12.89 -10.30 3.52
CA ILE A 318 -11.62 -10.55 2.82
C ILE A 318 -11.71 -11.79 1.92
N ARG A 319 -12.36 -12.88 2.36
CA ARG A 319 -12.57 -14.05 1.49
C ARG A 319 -13.35 -13.67 0.23
N SER A 320 -14.41 -12.86 0.38
CA SER A 320 -15.19 -12.36 -0.75
C SER A 320 -14.32 -11.48 -1.67
N PHE A 321 -13.55 -10.54 -1.12
CA PHE A 321 -12.68 -9.68 -1.90
C PHE A 321 -11.56 -10.46 -2.60
N ASP A 322 -10.98 -11.45 -1.95
CA ASP A 322 -9.95 -12.31 -2.54
C ASP A 322 -10.48 -13.15 -3.70
N ALA A 323 -11.72 -13.63 -3.60
CA ALA A 323 -12.37 -14.39 -4.67
C ALA A 323 -12.72 -13.51 -5.89
N CYS A 324 -13.18 -12.26 -5.66
CA CYS A 324 -13.59 -11.35 -6.73
C CYS A 324 -12.40 -10.54 -7.30
N GLY A 325 -11.34 -10.29 -6.51
CA GLY A 325 -10.32 -9.31 -6.80
C GLY A 325 -10.84 -7.88 -6.71
N PRO A 326 -10.05 -6.85 -7.12
CA PRO A 326 -10.49 -5.46 -7.18
C PRO A 326 -11.71 -5.29 -8.09
N LEU A 327 -12.74 -4.60 -7.61
CA LEU A 327 -14.05 -4.51 -8.28
C LEU A 327 -14.30 -3.18 -8.99
N TYR A 328 -13.38 -2.24 -8.90
CA TYR A 328 -13.45 -0.92 -9.55
C TYR A 328 -12.04 -0.33 -9.75
N ALA A 329 -11.96 0.65 -10.63
CA ALA A 329 -10.80 1.52 -10.79
C ALA A 329 -11.20 2.95 -10.36
N ARG A 330 -10.76 3.38 -9.17
CA ARG A 330 -11.07 4.70 -8.64
C ARG A 330 -10.04 5.72 -9.10
N ILE A 331 -10.50 6.76 -9.79
CA ILE A 331 -9.67 7.82 -10.36
C ILE A 331 -9.33 8.84 -9.27
N LEU A 332 -8.04 9.14 -9.05
CA LEU A 332 -7.59 10.17 -8.12
C LEU A 332 -7.09 11.43 -8.84
N ALA A 333 -6.20 11.27 -9.84
CA ALA A 333 -5.65 12.37 -10.62
C ALA A 333 -5.22 11.90 -12.01
N PHE A 334 -5.22 12.79 -13.00
CA PHE A 334 -4.79 12.51 -14.36
C PHE A 334 -4.45 13.81 -15.13
N ASN A 335 -3.67 13.68 -16.22
CA ASN A 335 -3.40 14.73 -17.18
C ASN A 335 -4.07 14.43 -18.54
N SER A 336 -3.65 15.11 -19.62
CA SER A 336 -4.20 14.89 -20.98
C SER A 336 -3.98 13.47 -21.49
N GLU A 337 -2.78 12.90 -21.27
CA GLU A 337 -2.50 11.48 -21.61
C GLU A 337 -3.38 10.53 -20.79
N GLY A 338 -3.56 10.83 -19.49
CA GLY A 338 -4.43 10.08 -18.60
C GLY A 338 -5.90 10.12 -19.02
N ARG A 339 -6.36 11.24 -19.59
CA ARG A 339 -7.71 11.34 -20.17
C ARG A 339 -7.88 10.35 -21.32
N SER A 340 -6.89 10.26 -22.21
CA SER A 340 -6.91 9.29 -23.31
C SER A 340 -6.89 7.84 -22.79
N LEU A 341 -6.06 7.57 -21.76
CA LEU A 341 -6.03 6.27 -21.10
C LEU A 341 -7.39 5.90 -20.48
N LEU A 342 -8.07 6.84 -19.84
CA LEU A 342 -9.40 6.58 -19.26
C LEU A 342 -10.44 6.20 -20.33
N HIS A 343 -10.34 6.77 -21.52
CA HIS A 343 -11.18 6.39 -22.65
C HIS A 343 -10.88 4.95 -23.10
N GLU A 344 -9.63 4.60 -23.30
CA GLU A 344 -9.22 3.24 -23.66
C GLU A 344 -9.56 2.21 -22.58
N ILE A 345 -9.42 2.55 -21.29
CA ILE A 345 -9.80 1.68 -20.18
C ILE A 345 -11.31 1.43 -20.18
N LYS A 346 -12.12 2.44 -20.52
CA LYS A 346 -13.57 2.28 -20.62
C LYS A 346 -13.98 1.30 -21.72
N GLU A 347 -13.21 1.24 -22.81
CA GLU A 347 -13.47 0.33 -23.95
C GLU A 347 -12.92 -1.09 -23.70
N LYS A 348 -11.70 -1.21 -23.14
CA LYS A 348 -10.97 -2.49 -23.06
C LYS A 348 -11.01 -3.12 -21.67
N GLY A 349 -11.21 -2.30 -20.62
CA GLY A 349 -11.22 -2.76 -19.25
C GLY A 349 -12.49 -3.46 -18.84
N THR A 350 -12.40 -4.26 -17.80
CA THR A 350 -13.54 -5.03 -17.25
C THR A 350 -14.11 -4.42 -15.97
N LEU A 351 -13.55 -3.31 -15.51
CA LEU A 351 -13.90 -2.66 -14.25
C LEU A 351 -14.61 -1.32 -14.48
N PRO A 352 -15.62 -0.98 -13.66
CA PRO A 352 -16.20 0.34 -13.68
C PRO A 352 -15.18 1.38 -13.21
N LEU A 353 -15.16 2.55 -13.87
CA LEU A 353 -14.38 3.70 -13.48
C LEU A 353 -15.15 4.54 -12.47
N VAL A 354 -14.60 4.67 -11.25
CA VAL A 354 -15.22 5.47 -10.18
C VAL A 354 -14.60 6.86 -10.17
N SER A 355 -15.31 7.83 -10.72
CA SER A 355 -14.95 9.27 -10.64
C SER A 355 -15.59 9.96 -9.44
N LYS A 356 -16.84 9.60 -9.11
CA LYS A 356 -17.56 10.06 -7.91
C LYS A 356 -18.07 8.86 -7.14
N THR A 357 -17.75 8.81 -5.86
CA THR A 357 -18.15 7.72 -4.97
C THR A 357 -19.67 7.59 -4.90
N SER A 358 -20.39 8.73 -4.87
CA SER A 358 -21.85 8.76 -4.79
C SER A 358 -22.58 8.08 -5.96
N GLY A 359 -21.93 7.90 -7.10
CA GLY A 359 -22.49 7.13 -8.23
C GLY A 359 -22.55 5.62 -7.99
N PHE A 360 -21.84 5.10 -6.98
CA PHE A 360 -21.74 3.67 -6.68
C PHE A 360 -22.19 3.35 -5.24
N LEU A 361 -22.00 4.25 -4.32
CA LEU A 361 -22.34 4.11 -2.91
C LEU A 361 -22.74 5.48 -2.35
N HIS A 362 -23.97 5.62 -1.88
CA HIS A 362 -24.44 6.83 -1.23
C HIS A 362 -24.03 6.85 0.25
N SER A 363 -23.92 8.04 0.84
CA SER A 363 -23.58 8.19 2.26
C SER A 363 -24.61 7.51 3.19
N ALA A 364 -25.86 7.44 2.80
CA ALA A 364 -26.90 6.70 3.50
C ALA A 364 -26.65 5.20 3.53
N ASP A 365 -26.07 4.64 2.47
CA ASP A 365 -25.77 3.20 2.37
C ASP A 365 -24.64 2.79 3.32
N MET A 366 -23.78 3.73 3.76
CA MET A 366 -22.77 3.47 4.77
C MET A 366 -23.37 3.03 6.12
N LYS A 367 -24.62 3.40 6.40
CA LYS A 367 -25.35 3.04 7.64
C LYS A 367 -26.02 1.68 7.54
N ARG A 368 -26.18 1.11 6.33
CA ARG A 368 -26.77 -0.23 6.15
C ARG A 368 -25.81 -1.33 6.58
N PRO A 369 -26.32 -2.47 7.03
CA PRO A 369 -25.47 -3.66 7.26
C PRO A 369 -24.68 -4.07 6.01
N PRO A 370 -23.46 -4.60 6.16
CA PRO A 370 -22.65 -5.03 5.01
C PRO A 370 -23.34 -6.08 4.12
N GLN A 371 -24.25 -6.88 4.67
CA GLN A 371 -24.99 -7.92 3.94
C GLN A 371 -26.00 -7.35 2.93
N GLU A 372 -26.44 -6.12 3.14
CA GLU A 372 -27.38 -5.40 2.25
C GLU A 372 -26.66 -4.63 1.13
N ARG A 373 -25.33 -4.64 1.13
CA ARG A 373 -24.50 -3.98 0.13
C ARG A 373 -23.88 -5.00 -0.84
N SER A 374 -23.69 -4.60 -2.10
CA SER A 374 -22.94 -5.42 -3.05
C SER A 374 -21.47 -5.55 -2.65
N PRO A 375 -20.72 -6.56 -3.12
CA PRO A 375 -19.29 -6.68 -2.88
C PRO A 375 -18.50 -5.42 -3.28
N LEU A 376 -18.84 -4.76 -4.39
CA LEU A 376 -18.26 -3.49 -4.82
C LEU A 376 -18.50 -2.39 -3.78
N GLN A 377 -19.73 -2.24 -3.32
CA GLN A 377 -20.10 -1.25 -2.31
C GLN A 377 -19.39 -1.51 -0.98
N ASN A 378 -19.24 -2.77 -0.57
CA ASN A 378 -18.50 -3.12 0.64
C ASN A 378 -17.01 -2.78 0.52
N MET A 379 -16.39 -3.04 -0.63
CA MET A 379 -15.00 -2.70 -0.89
C MET A 379 -14.79 -1.18 -0.90
N LEU A 380 -15.69 -0.42 -1.56
CA LEU A 380 -15.64 1.03 -1.61
C LEU A 380 -15.91 1.66 -0.22
N ALA A 381 -16.82 1.07 0.57
CA ALA A 381 -17.06 1.47 1.97
C ALA A 381 -15.82 1.27 2.85
N CYS A 382 -14.97 0.28 2.54
CA CYS A 382 -13.69 0.09 3.23
C CYS A 382 -12.74 1.26 2.94
N ASP A 383 -12.64 1.72 1.68
CA ASP A 383 -11.81 2.88 1.30
C ASP A 383 -12.28 4.16 2.00
N ILE A 384 -13.60 4.40 2.04
CA ILE A 384 -14.20 5.55 2.72
C ILE A 384 -13.85 5.54 4.21
N ARG A 385 -14.09 4.39 4.89
CA ARG A 385 -13.73 4.24 6.30
C ARG A 385 -12.23 4.45 6.55
N ALA A 386 -11.38 3.98 5.64
CA ALA A 386 -9.95 4.22 5.73
C ALA A 386 -9.61 5.72 5.64
N THR A 387 -10.32 6.49 4.81
CA THR A 387 -10.10 7.95 4.73
C THR A 387 -10.58 8.64 6.01
N GLU A 388 -11.74 8.28 6.53
CA GLU A 388 -12.27 8.80 7.80
C GLU A 388 -11.34 8.44 8.97
N LEU A 389 -10.84 7.20 9.02
CA LEU A 389 -9.90 6.77 10.03
C LEU A 389 -8.57 7.55 9.98
N ARG A 390 -8.07 7.85 8.76
CA ARG A 390 -6.91 8.71 8.61
C ARG A 390 -7.18 10.12 9.12
N SER A 391 -8.38 10.67 8.94
CA SER A 391 -8.72 12.01 9.45
C SER A 391 -8.68 12.06 10.98
N ILE A 392 -8.96 10.96 11.68
CA ILE A 392 -8.80 10.86 13.14
C ILE A 392 -7.33 10.95 13.56
N CYS A 393 -6.38 10.63 12.67
CA CYS A 393 -4.96 10.80 12.93
C CYS A 393 -4.48 12.26 12.85
N LEU A 394 -5.33 13.20 12.44
CA LEU A 394 -5.00 14.62 12.39
C LEU A 394 -5.37 15.31 13.70
N SER A 395 -4.61 16.34 14.08
CA SER A 395 -4.93 17.16 15.27
C SER A 395 -6.23 17.93 15.12
N ASP A 396 -6.52 18.40 13.89
CA ASP A 396 -7.84 18.93 13.53
C ASP A 396 -8.59 17.87 12.72
N ILE A 397 -9.72 17.40 13.23
CA ILE A 397 -10.55 16.34 12.62
C ILE A 397 -11.42 16.95 11.49
N ALA A 398 -10.88 17.85 10.69
CA ALA A 398 -11.52 18.34 9.48
C ALA A 398 -11.37 17.35 8.32
N GLY A 399 -12.17 17.48 7.29
CA GLY A 399 -12.06 16.67 6.06
C GLY A 399 -12.74 15.31 6.13
N ARG A 400 -13.73 15.13 7.01
CA ARG A 400 -14.60 13.96 6.99
C ARG A 400 -15.46 13.98 5.72
N SER A 401 -15.76 12.80 5.21
CA SER A 401 -16.57 12.62 3.98
C SER A 401 -15.90 13.11 2.69
N ASP A 402 -14.61 13.38 2.69
CA ASP A 402 -13.85 13.79 1.50
C ASP A 402 -14.09 12.85 0.29
N ASP A 403 -14.23 11.55 0.54
CA ASP A 403 -14.52 10.55 -0.50
C ASP A 403 -15.84 10.79 -1.25
N PHE A 404 -16.83 11.44 -0.63
CA PHE A 404 -18.10 11.79 -1.27
C PHE A 404 -18.06 13.17 -1.94
N LEU A 405 -17.19 14.06 -1.46
CA LEU A 405 -17.14 15.46 -1.89
C LEU A 405 -16.13 15.71 -2.99
N ARG A 406 -15.00 14.97 -2.98
CA ARG A 406 -13.90 15.22 -3.93
C ARG A 406 -14.08 14.47 -5.24
N SER A 407 -13.82 15.19 -6.33
CA SER A 407 -13.70 14.65 -7.68
C SER A 407 -12.21 14.38 -8.02
N PRO A 408 -11.93 13.57 -9.04
CA PRO A 408 -10.57 13.43 -9.57
C PRO A 408 -9.95 14.76 -9.96
N LEU A 409 -8.64 14.90 -9.75
CA LEU A 409 -7.91 16.10 -10.11
C LEU A 409 -7.42 16.00 -11.56
N TYR A 410 -7.76 17.01 -12.39
CA TYR A 410 -7.19 17.16 -13.72
C TYR A 410 -6.05 18.19 -13.67
N LEU A 411 -4.86 17.77 -14.08
CA LEU A 411 -3.65 18.59 -14.11
C LEU A 411 -3.27 18.83 -15.57
N ARG A 412 -3.12 20.11 -15.93
CA ARG A 412 -2.76 20.55 -17.29
C ARG A 412 -1.25 20.47 -17.51
#